data_459f20c261f983176edffe28330d9a29
#
_entry.id   459f20c261f983176edffe28330d9a29
#
_cell.length_a   1.000
_cell.length_b   1.000
_cell.length_c   1.000
_cell.angle_alpha   90.00
_cell.angle_beta   90.00
_cell.angle_gamma   90.00
#
_symmetry.space_group_name_H-M   'P 1'
#
loop_
_entity.id
_entity.type
_entity.pdbx_description
1 polymer ?
#
loop_
_entity_poly.entity_id
_entity_poly.type
_entity_poly.pdbx_seq_one_letter_code
_entity_poly.pdbx_strand_id
1 'polypeptide(L)'
;MSGIAATGLPGAPRRVAVLGAGAVGTLLGGLLASTGADVVLLDPRVAPDAGDEIVIHEPDGRRVEARIARTTAPAELAAAPDLAVLAVKTFDIEAALDDLRAWPGTPVLTIQNGVGAEELVAAARPGVGHVAGSLTAPVERPGANEVRWRGRGGIGLAPVAGSVGNLVDELVGAFTAAGLPARRLGDARAMKWSKLVANLVGNALSALADRDPREIYADPALFDLERRQLLEALAVMRAQGIGVIALPGANVPLLAVGVRLPAPLSRRVLGRVVGGARGGKSPSLRLHLRGGASGPSEVAWLNGAVARAGVLHGVPTPVNDALTSLVDAATADPELAASLAAEPARIVDLVARSPRRPTR
;
A
#
# COMPACT_ATOMS: atom_id res chain seq x y z
N MET A 1 2.92 32.00 28.74
CA MET A 1 2.63 30.87 27.85
C MET A 1 2.70 31.38 26.42
N SER A 2 3.87 31.28 25.80
CA SER A 2 4.11 31.80 24.46
C SER A 2 3.76 30.71 23.46
N GLY A 3 2.64 30.91 22.77
CA GLY A 3 2.28 30.03 21.62
C GLY A 3 3.29 30.24 20.50
N ILE A 4 4.12 29.24 20.27
CA ILE A 4 4.95 29.17 19.07
C ILE A 4 3.96 28.89 17.93
N ALA A 5 3.65 29.93 17.15
CA ALA A 5 3.03 29.75 15.85
C ALA A 5 3.97 28.89 15.02
N ALA A 6 3.56 27.65 14.73
CA ALA A 6 4.28 26.77 13.84
C ALA A 6 4.31 27.43 12.44
N THR A 7 5.40 28.12 12.12
CA THR A 7 5.67 28.57 10.76
C THR A 7 5.95 27.30 9.96
N GLY A 8 4.97 26.92 9.10
CA GLY A 8 5.10 25.75 8.23
C GLY A 8 6.42 25.79 7.47
N LEU A 9 6.94 24.61 7.11
CA LEU A 9 8.17 24.50 6.34
C LEU A 9 8.05 25.30 5.05
N PRO A 10 9.02 26.14 4.69
CA PRO A 10 8.99 26.87 3.43
C PRO A 10 8.84 25.91 2.24
N GLY A 11 7.80 26.13 1.42
CA GLY A 11 7.54 25.34 0.22
C GLY A 11 6.60 24.13 0.42
N ALA A 12 6.37 23.65 1.64
CA ALA A 12 5.42 22.55 1.86
C ALA A 12 3.96 22.97 1.58
N PRO A 13 3.09 22.05 1.11
CA PRO A 13 1.67 22.33 0.94
C PRO A 13 1.06 22.87 2.22
N ARG A 14 0.41 24.02 2.14
CA ARG A 14 -0.17 24.70 3.32
C ARG A 14 -1.54 24.10 3.69
N ARG A 15 -2.36 23.79 2.67
CA ARG A 15 -3.68 23.17 2.83
C ARG A 15 -3.68 21.81 2.16
N VAL A 16 -4.02 20.78 2.92
CA VAL A 16 -4.00 19.40 2.45
C VAL A 16 -5.35 18.76 2.72
N ALA A 17 -5.98 18.22 1.69
CA ALA A 17 -7.14 17.35 1.85
C ALA A 17 -6.70 15.89 1.75
N VAL A 18 -7.05 15.08 2.74
CA VAL A 18 -6.78 13.64 2.76
C VAL A 18 -8.08 12.89 2.58
N LEU A 19 -8.24 12.25 1.42
CA LEU A 19 -9.42 11.44 1.09
C LEU A 19 -9.20 10.03 1.61
N GLY A 20 -9.97 9.65 2.63
CA GLY A 20 -9.89 8.39 3.35
C GLY A 20 -9.22 8.50 4.72
N ALA A 21 -10.04 8.48 5.78
CA ALA A 21 -9.62 8.54 7.19
C ALA A 21 -9.20 7.17 7.76
N GLY A 22 -8.64 6.28 6.93
CA GLY A 22 -8.05 5.01 7.35
C GLY A 22 -6.71 5.20 8.09
N ALA A 23 -6.07 4.10 8.50
CA ALA A 23 -4.79 4.16 9.22
C ALA A 23 -3.71 4.97 8.48
N VAL A 24 -3.58 4.79 7.16
CA VAL A 24 -2.58 5.48 6.33
C VAL A 24 -2.92 6.95 6.16
N GLY A 25 -4.18 7.30 5.83
CA GLY A 25 -4.60 8.68 5.66
C GLY A 25 -4.47 9.48 6.97
N THR A 26 -4.88 8.89 8.09
CA THR A 26 -4.73 9.51 9.42
C THR A 26 -3.26 9.71 9.78
N LEU A 27 -2.37 8.74 9.49
CA LEU A 27 -0.94 8.89 9.71
C LEU A 27 -0.35 10.03 8.88
N LEU A 28 -0.54 9.99 7.55
CA LEU A 28 0.08 10.98 6.66
C LEU A 28 -0.47 12.38 6.91
N GLY A 29 -1.79 12.49 7.11
CA GLY A 29 -2.43 13.76 7.48
C GLY A 29 -1.90 14.30 8.80
N GLY A 30 -1.80 13.46 9.83
CA GLY A 30 -1.27 13.85 11.15
C GLY A 30 0.19 14.29 11.10
N LEU A 31 1.02 13.59 10.34
CA LEU A 31 2.42 13.98 10.13
C LEU A 31 2.53 15.33 9.40
N LEU A 32 1.74 15.57 8.36
CA LEU A 32 1.72 16.86 7.67
C LEU A 32 1.20 17.98 8.59
N ALA A 33 0.14 17.74 9.36
CA ALA A 33 -0.37 18.70 10.32
C ALA A 33 0.65 19.05 11.41
N SER A 34 1.44 18.08 11.88
CA SER A 34 2.51 18.32 12.86
C SER A 34 3.64 19.22 12.34
N THR A 35 3.77 19.38 11.03
CA THR A 35 4.70 20.33 10.39
C THR A 35 4.08 21.68 10.07
N GLY A 36 2.84 21.93 10.51
CA GLY A 36 2.16 23.22 10.36
C GLY A 36 1.25 23.32 9.13
N ALA A 37 0.98 22.22 8.41
CA ALA A 37 -0.02 22.21 7.36
C ALA A 37 -1.44 22.25 7.95
N ASP A 38 -2.34 22.96 7.28
CA ASP A 38 -3.79 22.91 7.53
C ASP A 38 -4.36 21.67 6.84
N VAL A 39 -4.70 20.65 7.62
CA VAL A 39 -5.10 19.33 7.11
C VAL A 39 -6.55 19.05 7.40
N VAL A 40 -7.27 18.59 6.38
CA VAL A 40 -8.65 18.11 6.49
C VAL A 40 -8.72 16.66 6.07
N LEU A 41 -9.26 15.78 6.93
CA LEU A 41 -9.62 14.41 6.59
C LEU A 41 -11.03 14.38 6.02
N LEU A 42 -11.16 13.87 4.79
CA LEU A 42 -12.42 13.69 4.09
C LEU A 42 -12.77 12.20 4.04
N ASP A 43 -13.83 11.81 4.73
CA ASP A 43 -14.35 10.44 4.70
C ASP A 43 -15.84 10.45 5.05
N PRO A 44 -16.73 9.98 4.17
CA PRO A 44 -18.17 9.99 4.41
C PRO A 44 -18.60 9.13 5.61
N ARG A 45 -17.69 8.30 6.15
CA ARG A 45 -17.95 7.42 7.30
C ARG A 45 -17.45 7.99 8.64
N VAL A 46 -16.88 9.19 8.63
CA VAL A 46 -16.40 9.83 9.87
C VAL A 46 -17.58 10.26 10.71
N ALA A 47 -17.58 9.83 11.98
CA ALA A 47 -18.58 10.32 12.93
C ALA A 47 -18.39 11.81 13.19
N PRO A 48 -19.47 12.62 13.20
CA PRO A 48 -19.37 14.08 13.39
C PRO A 48 -18.72 14.50 14.71
N ASP A 49 -18.76 13.63 15.71
CA ASP A 49 -18.22 13.82 17.06
C ASP A 49 -16.85 13.21 17.30
N ALA A 50 -16.17 12.75 16.22
CA ALA A 50 -14.89 12.05 16.34
C ALA A 50 -13.74 12.89 16.93
N GLY A 51 -13.94 14.22 17.11
CA GLY A 51 -12.90 15.14 17.58
C GLY A 51 -11.78 15.36 16.56
N ASP A 52 -11.05 16.46 16.71
CA ASP A 52 -10.00 16.88 15.77
C ASP A 52 -8.59 16.47 16.21
N GLU A 53 -8.41 16.03 17.44
CA GLU A 53 -7.11 15.68 17.98
C GLU A 53 -6.73 14.25 17.58
N ILE A 54 -5.55 14.10 16.97
CA ILE A 54 -4.97 12.81 16.56
C ILE A 54 -3.66 12.59 17.30
N VAL A 55 -3.48 11.36 17.78
CA VAL A 55 -2.26 10.92 18.44
C VAL A 55 -1.53 9.91 17.55
N ILE A 56 -0.27 10.22 17.23
CA ILE A 56 0.60 9.36 16.47
C ILE A 56 1.65 8.76 17.42
N HIS A 57 1.72 7.43 17.48
CA HIS A 57 2.75 6.71 18.22
C HIS A 57 3.85 6.27 17.27
N GLU A 58 5.06 6.74 17.48
CA GLU A 58 6.25 6.42 16.68
C GLU A 58 6.98 5.17 17.18
N PRO A 59 7.86 4.56 16.35
CA PRO A 59 8.58 3.32 16.72
C PRO A 59 9.52 3.48 17.90
N ASP A 60 10.06 4.67 18.14
CA ASP A 60 10.97 5.00 19.25
C ASP A 60 10.24 5.30 20.58
N GLY A 61 8.88 5.21 20.56
CA GLY A 61 8.03 5.52 21.69
C GLY A 61 7.61 7.00 21.79
N ARG A 62 8.08 7.86 20.90
CA ARG A 62 7.65 9.25 20.82
C ARG A 62 6.16 9.32 20.45
N ARG A 63 5.49 10.32 21.01
CA ARG A 63 4.10 10.61 20.75
C ARG A 63 3.99 12.00 20.13
N VAL A 64 3.34 12.07 18.99
CA VAL A 64 3.08 13.32 18.27
C VAL A 64 1.58 13.58 18.31
N GLU A 65 1.18 14.77 18.73
CA GLU A 65 -0.21 15.23 18.74
C GLU A 65 -0.40 16.23 17.59
N ALA A 66 -1.48 16.05 16.84
CA ALA A 66 -1.84 16.93 15.73
C ALA A 66 -3.34 17.22 15.74
N ARG A 67 -3.71 18.39 15.23
CA ARG A 67 -5.12 18.72 14.99
C ARG A 67 -5.42 18.61 13.51
N ILE A 68 -6.49 17.89 13.17
CA ILE A 68 -6.94 17.68 11.82
C ILE A 68 -8.45 17.83 11.77
N ALA A 69 -8.91 18.82 11.04
CA ALA A 69 -10.34 18.98 10.79
C ALA A 69 -10.90 17.78 10.00
N ARG A 70 -12.18 17.53 10.13
CA ARG A 70 -12.87 16.43 9.46
C ARG A 70 -14.06 16.95 8.69
N THR A 71 -14.31 16.37 7.53
CA THR A 71 -15.47 16.68 6.70
C THR A 71 -15.96 15.45 5.97
N THR A 72 -17.22 15.45 5.56
CA THR A 72 -17.84 14.38 4.78
C THR A 72 -17.90 14.69 3.29
N ALA A 73 -17.75 15.96 2.89
CA ALA A 73 -17.87 16.38 1.50
C ALA A 73 -16.86 17.47 1.10
N PRO A 74 -16.33 17.43 -0.13
CA PRO A 74 -15.41 18.45 -0.64
C PRO A 74 -15.96 19.88 -0.60
N ALA A 75 -17.27 20.02 -0.79
CA ALA A 75 -17.96 21.31 -0.81
C ALA A 75 -17.93 22.07 0.54
N GLU A 76 -17.61 21.38 1.63
CA GLU A 76 -17.49 21.98 2.95
C GLU A 76 -16.13 22.70 3.15
N LEU A 77 -15.16 22.49 2.25
CA LEU A 77 -13.90 23.22 2.29
C LEU A 77 -14.08 24.62 1.71
N ALA A 78 -13.70 25.64 2.50
CA ALA A 78 -13.80 27.05 2.11
C ALA A 78 -12.96 27.42 0.88
N ALA A 79 -11.91 26.66 0.58
CA ALA A 79 -11.06 26.85 -0.60
C ALA A 79 -10.41 25.53 -1.03
N ALA A 80 -10.02 25.44 -2.32
CA ALA A 80 -9.32 24.28 -2.86
C ALA A 80 -7.99 24.04 -2.10
N PRO A 81 -7.64 22.77 -1.81
CA PRO A 81 -6.38 22.44 -1.18
C PRO A 81 -5.20 22.59 -2.17
N ASP A 82 -4.01 22.79 -1.62
CA ASP A 82 -2.75 22.82 -2.39
C ASP A 82 -2.31 21.40 -2.77
N LEU A 83 -2.80 20.39 -2.05
CA LEU A 83 -2.56 18.95 -2.28
C LEU A 83 -3.77 18.13 -1.86
N ALA A 84 -4.15 17.15 -2.68
CA ALA A 84 -5.08 16.08 -2.31
C ALA A 84 -4.31 14.76 -2.14
N VAL A 85 -4.41 14.13 -0.97
CA VAL A 85 -3.83 12.82 -0.69
C VAL A 85 -4.92 11.76 -0.83
N LEU A 86 -4.81 10.87 -1.80
CA LEU A 86 -5.71 9.74 -1.96
C LEU A 86 -5.23 8.58 -1.08
N ALA A 87 -5.87 8.40 0.07
CA ALA A 87 -5.60 7.33 1.04
C ALA A 87 -6.78 6.35 1.20
N VAL A 88 -7.76 6.42 0.31
CA VAL A 88 -8.82 5.43 0.16
C VAL A 88 -8.26 4.09 -0.33
N LYS A 89 -9.01 3.01 -0.19
CA LYS A 89 -8.69 1.72 -0.81
C LYS A 89 -8.72 1.85 -2.34
N THR A 90 -7.97 0.99 -3.04
CA THR A 90 -7.85 1.08 -4.50
C THR A 90 -9.21 0.94 -5.22
N PHE A 91 -10.11 0.15 -4.67
CA PHE A 91 -11.47 -0.01 -5.22
C PHE A 91 -12.40 1.19 -4.97
N ASP A 92 -12.03 2.13 -4.10
CA ASP A 92 -12.76 3.37 -3.82
C ASP A 92 -12.19 4.58 -4.60
N ILE A 93 -11.18 4.37 -5.48
CA ILE A 93 -10.52 5.47 -6.20
C ILE A 93 -11.49 6.21 -7.12
N GLU A 94 -12.39 5.51 -7.80
CA GLU A 94 -13.34 6.16 -8.71
C GLU A 94 -14.26 7.13 -7.97
N ALA A 95 -14.77 6.75 -6.80
CA ALA A 95 -15.54 7.64 -5.94
C ALA A 95 -14.71 8.85 -5.46
N ALA A 96 -13.45 8.61 -5.08
CA ALA A 96 -12.55 9.70 -4.69
C ALA A 96 -12.19 10.63 -5.86
N LEU A 97 -12.16 10.14 -7.10
CA LEU A 97 -11.98 10.96 -8.29
C LEU A 97 -13.20 11.87 -8.55
N ASP A 98 -14.41 11.43 -8.19
CA ASP A 98 -15.60 12.27 -8.25
C ASP A 98 -15.52 13.44 -7.25
N ASP A 99 -15.04 13.17 -6.03
CA ASP A 99 -14.77 14.21 -5.03
C ASP A 99 -13.73 15.25 -5.53
N LEU A 100 -12.69 14.78 -6.22
CA LEU A 100 -11.64 15.64 -6.77
C LEU A 100 -12.11 16.56 -7.91
N ARG A 101 -13.31 16.37 -8.46
CA ARG A 101 -13.89 17.30 -9.45
C ARG A 101 -14.14 18.68 -8.84
N ALA A 102 -14.33 18.76 -7.53
CA ALA A 102 -14.43 20.04 -6.82
C ALA A 102 -13.12 20.87 -6.89
N TRP A 103 -11.98 20.21 -7.17
CA TRP A 103 -10.65 20.85 -7.18
C TRP A 103 -9.86 20.45 -8.44
N PRO A 104 -10.26 20.95 -9.63
CA PRO A 104 -9.75 20.44 -10.91
C PRO A 104 -8.24 20.64 -11.11
N GLY A 105 -7.64 21.67 -10.50
CA GLY A 105 -6.21 21.99 -10.62
C GLY A 105 -5.34 21.44 -9.48
N THR A 106 -5.92 20.89 -8.42
CA THR A 106 -5.17 20.45 -7.24
C THR A 106 -4.31 19.21 -7.55
N PRO A 107 -2.98 19.25 -7.31
CA PRO A 107 -2.11 18.10 -7.41
C PRO A 107 -2.54 16.96 -6.50
N VAL A 108 -2.20 15.72 -6.91
CA VAL A 108 -2.62 14.50 -6.20
C VAL A 108 -1.39 13.71 -5.74
N LEU A 109 -1.45 13.21 -4.49
CA LEU A 109 -0.58 12.15 -3.97
C LEU A 109 -1.39 10.86 -3.84
N THR A 110 -1.07 9.83 -4.64
CA THR A 110 -1.60 8.46 -4.47
C THR A 110 -0.74 7.66 -3.51
N ILE A 111 -1.35 6.86 -2.63
CA ILE A 111 -0.64 6.06 -1.62
C ILE A 111 -1.11 4.61 -1.55
N GLN A 112 -1.91 4.17 -2.50
CA GLN A 112 -2.50 2.83 -2.54
C GLN A 112 -1.44 1.73 -2.60
N ASN A 113 -1.73 0.60 -1.98
CA ASN A 113 -0.99 -0.64 -2.23
C ASN A 113 -1.34 -1.21 -3.61
N GLY A 114 -0.40 -1.96 -4.18
CA GLY A 114 -0.57 -2.54 -5.51
C GLY A 114 -0.18 -1.58 -6.62
N VAL A 115 -0.63 -1.87 -7.83
CA VAL A 115 -0.41 -1.09 -9.05
C VAL A 115 -1.73 -0.92 -9.80
N GLY A 116 -1.85 0.15 -10.57
CA GLY A 116 -3.05 0.51 -11.35
C GLY A 116 -3.74 1.78 -10.87
N ALA A 117 -3.52 2.20 -9.62
CA ALA A 117 -4.10 3.42 -9.07
C ALA A 117 -3.58 4.68 -9.77
N GLU A 118 -2.28 4.70 -10.02
CA GLU A 118 -1.61 5.84 -10.66
C GLU A 118 -2.11 6.05 -12.10
N GLU A 119 -2.30 4.97 -12.83
CA GLU A 119 -2.82 4.99 -14.20
C GLU A 119 -4.26 5.50 -14.24
N LEU A 120 -5.12 5.05 -13.32
CA LEU A 120 -6.50 5.52 -13.19
C LEU A 120 -6.56 7.02 -12.93
N VAL A 121 -5.79 7.51 -11.96
CA VAL A 121 -5.74 8.93 -11.60
C VAL A 121 -5.18 9.77 -12.74
N ALA A 122 -4.08 9.35 -13.39
CA ALA A 122 -3.48 10.07 -14.50
C ALA A 122 -4.42 10.16 -15.71
N ALA A 123 -5.18 9.11 -16.00
CA ALA A 123 -6.17 9.10 -17.07
C ALA A 123 -7.37 10.01 -16.77
N ALA A 124 -7.84 10.05 -15.53
CA ALA A 124 -8.97 10.87 -15.11
C ALA A 124 -8.61 12.36 -14.96
N ARG A 125 -7.33 12.70 -14.74
CA ARG A 125 -6.84 14.07 -14.47
C ARG A 125 -5.62 14.43 -15.33
N PRO A 126 -5.76 14.45 -16.66
CA PRO A 126 -4.66 14.73 -17.57
C PRO A 126 -4.07 16.15 -17.32
N GLY A 127 -2.74 16.23 -17.27
CA GLY A 127 -2.02 17.50 -17.07
C GLY A 127 -1.95 17.99 -15.62
N VAL A 128 -2.69 17.40 -14.70
CA VAL A 128 -2.61 17.75 -13.27
C VAL A 128 -1.38 17.08 -12.65
N GLY A 129 -0.69 17.80 -11.76
CA GLY A 129 0.47 17.27 -11.04
C GLY A 129 0.12 16.03 -10.23
N HIS A 130 0.82 14.92 -10.46
CA HIS A 130 0.55 13.65 -9.79
C HIS A 130 1.84 13.05 -9.24
N VAL A 131 1.85 12.77 -7.94
CA VAL A 131 2.93 12.10 -7.20
C VAL A 131 2.44 10.75 -6.73
N ALA A 132 3.24 9.71 -6.94
CA ALA A 132 3.01 8.40 -6.32
C ALA A 132 3.78 8.30 -5.01
N GLY A 133 3.15 7.72 -4.00
CA GLY A 133 3.75 7.36 -2.73
C GLY A 133 3.73 5.84 -2.49
N SER A 134 4.77 5.35 -1.83
CA SER A 134 4.87 3.96 -1.35
C SER A 134 5.29 3.94 0.10
N LEU A 135 4.33 3.69 0.99
CA LEU A 135 4.57 3.57 2.42
C LEU A 135 5.00 2.14 2.76
N THR A 136 6.19 1.99 3.33
CA THR A 136 6.74 0.68 3.76
C THR A 136 6.61 0.45 5.26
N ALA A 137 6.38 1.50 6.03
CA ALA A 137 6.12 1.39 7.46
C ALA A 137 4.78 0.68 7.71
N PRO A 138 4.73 -0.34 8.58
CA PRO A 138 3.47 -0.91 9.05
C PRO A 138 2.70 0.10 9.87
N VAL A 139 1.43 0.35 9.53
CA VAL A 139 0.56 1.30 10.22
C VAL A 139 -0.63 0.55 10.82
N GLU A 140 -0.96 0.87 12.05
CA GLU A 140 -2.11 0.35 12.78
C GLU A 140 -2.95 1.53 13.28
N ARG A 141 -4.25 1.32 13.43
CA ARG A 141 -5.19 2.30 13.98
C ARG A 141 -5.90 1.69 15.19
N PRO A 142 -5.32 1.80 16.40
CA PRO A 142 -5.89 1.23 17.62
C PRO A 142 -7.21 1.86 18.01
N GLY A 143 -7.43 3.12 17.68
CA GLY A 143 -8.63 3.90 18.00
C GLY A 143 -8.99 4.88 16.88
N ALA A 144 -10.14 5.54 17.02
CA ALA A 144 -10.63 6.51 16.04
C ALA A 144 -9.65 7.65 15.79
N ASN A 145 -8.95 8.07 16.83
CA ASN A 145 -8.01 9.20 16.84
C ASN A 145 -6.57 8.80 17.15
N GLU A 146 -6.28 7.50 17.12
CA GLU A 146 -4.94 6.99 17.39
C GLU A 146 -4.38 6.23 16.19
N VAL A 147 -3.15 6.55 15.81
CA VAL A 147 -2.38 5.85 14.79
C VAL A 147 -1.05 5.43 15.37
N ARG A 148 -0.63 4.23 15.04
CA ARG A 148 0.70 3.72 15.41
C ARG A 148 1.40 3.22 14.16
N TRP A 149 2.60 3.70 13.91
CA TRP A 149 3.46 3.10 12.92
C TRP A 149 4.67 2.44 13.58
N ARG A 150 5.18 1.37 12.97
CA ARG A 150 6.18 0.50 13.58
C ARG A 150 7.34 0.23 12.62
N GLY A 151 8.46 -0.19 13.20
CA GLY A 151 9.62 -0.66 12.44
C GLY A 151 10.42 0.44 11.75
N ARG A 152 11.32 0.03 10.86
CA ARG A 152 12.25 0.91 10.14
C ARG A 152 11.78 1.29 8.74
N GLY A 153 10.46 1.27 8.50
CA GLY A 153 9.89 1.68 7.24
C GLY A 153 9.91 3.19 7.04
N GLY A 154 9.44 3.63 5.88
CA GLY A 154 9.33 5.03 5.51
C GLY A 154 8.45 5.19 4.30
N ILE A 155 8.54 6.33 3.61
CA ILE A 155 7.78 6.61 2.39
C ILE A 155 8.72 6.91 1.22
N GLY A 156 8.51 6.22 0.10
CA GLY A 156 9.08 6.60 -1.20
C GLY A 156 8.11 7.48 -1.95
N LEU A 157 8.59 8.53 -2.61
CA LEU A 157 7.80 9.47 -3.40
C LEU A 157 8.40 9.63 -4.78
N ALA A 158 7.58 9.59 -5.82
CA ALA A 158 8.03 9.72 -7.21
C ALA A 158 7.01 10.48 -8.07
N PRO A 159 7.45 11.30 -9.04
CA PRO A 159 6.54 11.95 -9.99
C PRO A 159 5.91 10.90 -10.92
N VAL A 160 4.61 11.06 -11.25
CA VAL A 160 3.88 10.18 -12.18
C VAL A 160 3.56 10.94 -13.47
N ALA A 161 2.88 12.06 -13.37
CA ALA A 161 2.37 12.83 -14.51
C ALA A 161 2.22 14.31 -14.18
N GLY A 162 2.03 15.12 -15.21
CA GLY A 162 1.86 16.56 -15.07
C GLY A 162 3.09 17.28 -14.53
N SER A 163 2.97 18.59 -14.32
CA SER A 163 4.04 19.36 -13.68
C SER A 163 3.89 19.28 -12.16
N VAL A 164 4.82 18.63 -11.51
CA VAL A 164 4.85 18.54 -10.03
C VAL A 164 5.82 19.55 -9.40
N GLY A 165 6.59 20.30 -10.21
CA GLY A 165 7.57 21.27 -9.71
C GLY A 165 8.43 20.69 -8.59
N ASN A 166 8.50 21.39 -7.46
CA ASN A 166 9.23 20.97 -6.27
C ASN A 166 8.40 20.10 -5.31
N LEU A 167 7.12 19.80 -5.62
CA LEU A 167 6.19 19.13 -4.70
C LEU A 167 6.75 17.83 -4.12
N VAL A 168 7.46 17.03 -4.93
CA VAL A 168 8.06 15.76 -4.44
C VAL A 168 9.09 16.05 -3.35
N ASP A 169 9.96 17.04 -3.56
CA ASP A 169 11.02 17.39 -2.60
C ASP A 169 10.44 18.07 -1.35
N GLU A 170 9.40 18.86 -1.50
CA GLU A 170 8.65 19.49 -0.41
C GLU A 170 7.99 18.43 0.47
N LEU A 171 7.35 17.40 -0.12
CA LEU A 171 6.76 16.29 0.61
C LEU A 171 7.84 15.42 1.30
N VAL A 172 8.97 15.17 0.64
CA VAL A 172 10.11 14.46 1.26
C VAL A 172 10.59 15.24 2.48
N GLY A 173 10.75 16.56 2.36
CA GLY A 173 11.12 17.44 3.45
C GLY A 173 10.12 17.40 4.61
N ALA A 174 8.84 17.54 4.30
CA ALA A 174 7.77 17.55 5.30
C ALA A 174 7.69 16.23 6.07
N PHE A 175 7.64 15.09 5.39
CA PHE A 175 7.61 13.79 6.06
C PHE A 175 8.88 13.49 6.86
N THR A 176 10.06 13.87 6.36
CA THR A 176 11.32 13.72 7.09
C THR A 176 11.34 14.57 8.36
N ALA A 177 10.90 15.82 8.29
CA ALA A 177 10.80 16.72 9.44
C ALA A 177 9.79 16.20 10.48
N ALA A 178 8.71 15.56 10.02
CA ALA A 178 7.72 14.91 10.86
C ALA A 178 8.19 13.55 11.44
N GLY A 179 9.44 13.13 11.20
CA GLY A 179 10.01 11.89 11.73
C GLY A 179 9.82 10.63 10.88
N LEU A 180 9.07 10.70 9.77
CA LEU A 180 8.91 9.57 8.85
C LEU A 180 10.04 9.59 7.81
N PRO A 181 10.94 8.59 7.75
CA PRO A 181 11.97 8.53 6.72
C PRO A 181 11.36 8.60 5.33
N ALA A 182 11.68 9.65 4.58
CA ALA A 182 11.15 9.88 3.23
C ALA A 182 12.26 9.95 2.20
N ARG A 183 12.00 9.48 0.98
CA ARG A 183 12.97 9.50 -0.11
C ARG A 183 12.31 9.77 -1.45
N ARG A 184 12.89 10.72 -2.22
CA ARG A 184 12.56 10.88 -3.63
C ARG A 184 13.10 9.70 -4.44
N LEU A 185 12.27 9.16 -5.33
CA LEU A 185 12.61 8.14 -6.30
C LEU A 185 12.33 8.66 -7.71
N GLY A 186 13.14 8.23 -8.67
CA GLY A 186 13.06 8.77 -10.04
C GLY A 186 11.99 8.13 -10.92
N ASP A 187 11.52 6.93 -10.56
CA ASP A 187 10.58 6.15 -11.36
C ASP A 187 9.45 5.61 -10.47
N ALA A 188 8.25 6.15 -10.67
CA ALA A 188 7.04 5.76 -9.94
C ALA A 188 6.65 4.30 -10.24
N ARG A 189 6.80 3.84 -11.48
CA ARG A 189 6.47 2.46 -11.86
C ARG A 189 7.41 1.47 -11.18
N ALA A 190 8.74 1.74 -11.21
CA ALA A 190 9.72 0.91 -10.53
C ALA A 190 9.47 0.87 -9.01
N MET A 191 9.11 2.01 -8.42
CA MET A 191 8.74 2.11 -6.99
C MET A 191 7.52 1.26 -6.66
N LYS A 192 6.43 1.42 -7.39
CA LYS A 192 5.16 0.73 -7.13
C LYS A 192 5.27 -0.78 -7.37
N TRP A 193 5.91 -1.20 -8.46
CA TRP A 193 6.13 -2.61 -8.75
C TRP A 193 7.10 -3.27 -7.75
N SER A 194 8.16 -2.58 -7.31
CA SER A 194 9.03 -3.08 -6.24
C SER A 194 8.28 -3.23 -4.93
N LYS A 195 7.40 -2.26 -4.59
CA LYS A 195 6.52 -2.36 -3.42
C LYS A 195 5.53 -3.52 -3.56
N LEU A 196 4.98 -3.75 -4.76
CA LEU A 196 4.12 -4.89 -5.05
C LEU A 196 4.83 -6.21 -4.74
N VAL A 197 6.04 -6.43 -5.26
CA VAL A 197 6.84 -7.64 -4.97
C VAL A 197 7.03 -7.83 -3.46
N ALA A 198 7.36 -6.78 -2.72
CA ALA A 198 7.47 -6.85 -1.26
C ALA A 198 6.13 -7.16 -0.57
N ASN A 199 5.02 -6.67 -1.10
CA ASN A 199 3.68 -6.92 -0.57
C ASN A 199 3.16 -8.35 -0.86
N LEU A 200 3.59 -8.96 -1.97
CA LEU A 200 3.24 -10.36 -2.26
C LEU A 200 3.81 -11.34 -1.24
N VAL A 201 4.98 -11.01 -0.63
CA VAL A 201 5.66 -11.90 0.32
C VAL A 201 4.72 -12.32 1.46
N GLY A 202 4.37 -13.61 1.51
CA GLY A 202 3.54 -14.21 2.54
C GLY A 202 2.18 -13.50 2.71
N ASN A 203 1.57 -12.95 1.68
CA ASN A 203 0.31 -12.22 1.81
C ASN A 203 -0.91 -13.10 1.45
N ALA A 204 -1.05 -13.51 0.19
CA ALA A 204 -2.16 -14.34 -0.25
C ALA A 204 -2.15 -15.73 0.42
N LEU A 205 -0.98 -16.39 0.48
CA LEU A 205 -0.88 -17.71 1.11
C LEU A 205 -1.14 -17.66 2.61
N SER A 206 -0.68 -16.62 3.33
CA SER A 206 -1.03 -16.44 4.75
C SER A 206 -2.53 -16.23 4.97
N ALA A 207 -3.20 -15.54 4.05
CA ALA A 207 -4.64 -15.34 4.13
C ALA A 207 -5.41 -16.64 3.93
N LEU A 208 -5.07 -17.41 2.90
CA LEU A 208 -5.74 -18.68 2.57
C LEU A 208 -5.46 -19.76 3.60
N ALA A 209 -4.20 -19.94 4.00
CA ALA A 209 -3.80 -20.98 4.95
C ALA A 209 -4.05 -20.61 6.42
N ASP A 210 -4.41 -19.38 6.72
CA ASP A 210 -4.48 -18.80 8.07
C ASP A 210 -3.21 -19.05 8.91
N ARG A 211 -2.04 -18.91 8.27
CA ARG A 211 -0.74 -19.14 8.87
C ARG A 211 0.13 -17.89 8.79
N ASP A 212 1.06 -17.80 9.74
CA ASP A 212 2.08 -16.75 9.66
C ASP A 212 3.03 -16.98 8.47
N PRO A 213 3.62 -15.92 7.89
CA PRO A 213 4.57 -16.06 6.81
C PRO A 213 5.75 -17.01 7.15
N ARG A 214 6.14 -17.11 8.42
CA ARG A 214 7.17 -18.07 8.87
C ARG A 214 6.77 -19.51 8.64
N GLU A 215 5.50 -19.84 8.90
CA GLU A 215 4.96 -21.17 8.72
C GLU A 215 4.82 -21.49 7.22
N ILE A 216 4.40 -20.51 6.39
CA ILE A 216 4.39 -20.66 4.93
C ILE A 216 5.81 -20.99 4.40
N TYR A 217 6.83 -20.32 4.91
CA TYR A 217 8.22 -20.55 4.49
C TYR A 217 8.83 -21.83 5.10
N ALA A 218 8.29 -22.35 6.18
CA ALA A 218 8.69 -23.62 6.77
C ALA A 218 8.16 -24.82 5.96
N ASP A 219 6.96 -24.71 5.38
CA ASP A 219 6.33 -25.73 4.55
C ASP A 219 6.93 -25.72 3.11
N PRO A 220 7.55 -26.81 2.63
CA PRO A 220 8.17 -26.84 1.31
C PRO A 220 7.22 -26.57 0.13
N ALA A 221 5.98 -27.09 0.22
CA ALA A 221 4.99 -26.99 -0.87
C ALA A 221 4.39 -25.58 -0.94
N LEU A 222 4.05 -24.99 0.20
CA LEU A 222 3.59 -23.59 0.27
C LEU A 222 4.71 -22.62 -0.12
N PHE A 223 5.94 -22.90 0.30
CA PHE A 223 7.09 -22.10 -0.13
C PHE A 223 7.33 -22.16 -1.64
N ASP A 224 7.12 -23.30 -2.29
CA ASP A 224 7.25 -23.37 -3.75
C ASP A 224 6.23 -22.48 -4.45
N LEU A 225 4.97 -22.46 -4.00
CA LEU A 225 3.97 -21.53 -4.52
C LEU A 225 4.36 -20.07 -4.26
N GLU A 226 4.80 -19.76 -3.05
CA GLU A 226 5.27 -18.43 -2.67
C GLU A 226 6.41 -17.95 -3.58
N ARG A 227 7.38 -18.82 -3.82
CA ARG A 227 8.51 -18.53 -4.70
C ARG A 227 8.08 -18.34 -6.15
N ARG A 228 7.17 -19.18 -6.65
CA ARG A 228 6.66 -19.11 -8.03
C ARG A 228 5.89 -17.81 -8.28
N GLN A 229 4.99 -17.39 -7.40
CA GLN A 229 4.28 -16.11 -7.56
C GLN A 229 5.25 -14.92 -7.63
N LEU A 230 6.32 -14.92 -6.82
CA LEU A 230 7.33 -13.87 -6.82
C LEU A 230 8.17 -13.89 -8.10
N LEU A 231 8.53 -15.07 -8.62
CA LEU A 231 9.23 -15.21 -9.90
C LEU A 231 8.38 -14.74 -11.08
N GLU A 232 7.09 -15.03 -11.08
CA GLU A 232 6.14 -14.53 -12.08
C GLU A 232 6.08 -12.98 -12.04
N ALA A 233 5.96 -12.37 -10.86
CA ALA A 233 5.96 -10.91 -10.72
C ALA A 233 7.26 -10.28 -11.23
N LEU A 234 8.41 -10.88 -10.91
CA LEU A 234 9.72 -10.42 -11.41
C LEU A 234 9.87 -10.61 -12.93
N ALA A 235 9.29 -11.66 -13.51
CA ALA A 235 9.27 -11.88 -14.96
C ALA A 235 8.40 -10.82 -15.67
N VAL A 236 7.25 -10.51 -15.11
CA VAL A 236 6.34 -9.45 -15.59
C VAL A 236 7.03 -8.09 -15.53
N MET A 237 7.70 -7.74 -14.43
CA MET A 237 8.49 -6.50 -14.33
C MET A 237 9.55 -6.43 -15.43
N ARG A 238 10.30 -7.52 -15.65
CA ARG A 238 11.32 -7.58 -16.70
C ARG A 238 10.73 -7.39 -18.10
N ALA A 239 9.60 -8.03 -18.40
CA ALA A 239 8.92 -7.89 -19.69
C ALA A 239 8.44 -6.46 -19.96
N GLN A 240 8.09 -5.71 -18.89
CA GLN A 240 7.73 -4.29 -18.95
C GLN A 240 8.93 -3.34 -18.97
N GLY A 241 10.18 -3.84 -18.89
CA GLY A 241 11.38 -3.00 -18.74
C GLY A 241 11.50 -2.32 -17.38
N ILE A 242 10.77 -2.79 -16.35
CA ILE A 242 10.75 -2.19 -15.02
C ILE A 242 11.86 -2.78 -14.15
N GLY A 243 12.76 -1.94 -13.65
CA GLY A 243 13.81 -2.32 -12.71
C GLY A 243 13.29 -2.56 -11.29
N VAL A 244 13.92 -3.49 -10.57
CA VAL A 244 13.66 -3.67 -9.13
C VAL A 244 14.52 -2.70 -8.35
N ILE A 245 13.91 -1.86 -7.52
CA ILE A 245 14.60 -0.83 -6.74
C ILE A 245 14.40 -1.01 -5.23
N ALA A 246 15.35 -0.50 -4.45
CA ALA A 246 15.23 -0.44 -3.01
C ALA A 246 14.28 0.67 -2.56
N LEU A 247 13.47 0.38 -1.57
CA LEU A 247 12.53 1.31 -0.95
C LEU A 247 13.01 1.69 0.47
N PRO A 248 12.53 2.78 1.06
CA PRO A 248 12.81 3.07 2.46
C PRO A 248 12.47 1.88 3.35
N GLY A 249 13.43 1.36 4.10
CA GLY A 249 13.26 0.20 4.99
C GLY A 249 13.04 -1.16 4.31
N ALA A 250 13.11 -1.27 2.97
CA ALA A 250 12.92 -2.54 2.26
C ALA A 250 13.92 -2.71 1.10
N ASN A 251 14.81 -3.70 1.23
CA ASN A 251 15.78 -4.05 0.19
C ASN A 251 15.18 -5.07 -0.79
N VAL A 252 14.31 -4.59 -1.68
CA VAL A 252 13.62 -5.44 -2.67
C VAL A 252 14.59 -6.07 -3.69
N PRO A 253 15.67 -5.41 -4.14
CA PRO A 253 16.70 -6.07 -4.95
C PRO A 253 17.31 -7.32 -4.29
N LEU A 254 17.60 -7.26 -2.99
CA LEU A 254 18.12 -8.42 -2.27
C LEU A 254 17.06 -9.54 -2.17
N LEU A 255 15.78 -9.19 -1.95
CA LEU A 255 14.67 -10.14 -2.01
C LEU A 255 14.62 -10.81 -3.38
N ALA A 256 14.70 -10.04 -4.47
CA ALA A 256 14.65 -10.56 -5.84
C ALA A 256 15.83 -11.51 -6.16
N VAL A 257 17.01 -11.24 -5.62
CA VAL A 257 18.16 -12.18 -5.71
C VAL A 257 17.84 -13.45 -4.92
N GLY A 258 17.39 -13.34 -3.68
CA GLY A 258 17.03 -14.46 -2.83
C GLY A 258 15.99 -15.40 -3.45
N VAL A 259 14.97 -14.84 -4.10
CA VAL A 259 13.92 -15.60 -4.81
C VAL A 259 14.48 -16.41 -5.99
N ARG A 260 15.49 -15.90 -6.70
CA ARG A 260 16.11 -16.55 -7.87
C ARG A 260 17.10 -17.68 -7.53
N LEU A 261 17.51 -17.79 -6.28
CA LEU A 261 18.38 -18.90 -5.84
C LEU A 261 17.67 -20.25 -6.05
N PRO A 262 18.42 -21.37 -6.12
CA PRO A 262 17.83 -22.71 -6.08
C PRO A 262 16.89 -22.87 -4.88
N ALA A 263 15.75 -23.54 -5.06
CA ALA A 263 14.65 -23.56 -4.08
C ALA A 263 15.07 -23.87 -2.63
N PRO A 264 15.94 -24.86 -2.34
CA PRO A 264 16.36 -25.12 -0.95
C PRO A 264 17.15 -23.96 -0.33
N LEU A 265 17.99 -23.30 -1.11
CA LEU A 265 18.79 -22.15 -0.66
C LEU A 265 17.91 -20.91 -0.52
N SER A 266 17.03 -20.66 -1.50
CA SER A 266 16.04 -19.59 -1.47
C SER A 266 15.19 -19.68 -0.19
N ARG A 267 14.65 -20.86 0.12
CA ARG A 267 13.85 -21.09 1.32
C ARG A 267 14.63 -20.78 2.61
N ARG A 268 15.87 -21.22 2.70
CA ARG A 268 16.71 -20.97 3.87
C ARG A 268 17.02 -19.47 4.06
N VAL A 269 17.35 -18.78 2.99
CA VAL A 269 17.68 -17.34 3.01
C VAL A 269 16.44 -16.51 3.32
N LEU A 270 15.37 -16.69 2.55
CA LEU A 270 14.14 -15.90 2.70
C LEU A 270 13.40 -16.19 4.00
N GLY A 271 13.40 -17.43 4.49
CA GLY A 271 12.81 -17.79 5.78
C GLY A 271 13.41 -17.02 6.95
N ARG A 272 14.74 -16.74 6.91
CA ARG A 272 15.40 -15.89 7.91
C ARG A 272 14.99 -14.42 7.79
N VAL A 273 14.91 -13.91 6.57
CA VAL A 273 14.54 -12.51 6.29
C VAL A 273 13.08 -12.24 6.66
N VAL A 274 12.17 -13.11 6.22
CA VAL A 274 10.71 -12.95 6.48
C VAL A 274 10.41 -13.07 7.97
N GLY A 275 11.16 -13.92 8.69
CA GLY A 275 11.03 -14.06 10.13
C GLY A 275 11.34 -12.81 10.96
N GLY A 276 12.19 -11.90 10.45
CA GLY A 276 12.62 -10.66 11.14
C GLY A 276 11.94 -9.37 10.66
N ALA A 277 11.44 -9.35 9.42
CA ALA A 277 11.14 -8.09 8.71
C ALA A 277 9.77 -7.47 9.04
N ARG A 278 8.78 -8.23 9.52
CA ARG A 278 7.39 -7.74 9.66
C ARG A 278 6.99 -7.25 11.04
N GLY A 279 7.88 -7.28 12.04
CA GLY A 279 7.58 -6.76 13.38
C GLY A 279 6.31 -7.32 14.04
N GLY A 280 5.88 -8.54 13.65
CA GLY A 280 4.69 -9.20 14.20
C GLY A 280 3.35 -8.78 13.58
N LYS A 281 3.32 -7.89 12.57
CA LYS A 281 2.06 -7.51 11.91
C LYS A 281 1.58 -8.59 10.94
N SER A 282 0.33 -9.02 11.07
CA SER A 282 -0.33 -9.91 10.11
C SER A 282 -0.43 -9.27 8.71
N PRO A 283 -0.28 -10.06 7.63
CA PRO A 283 -0.50 -9.58 6.26
C PRO A 283 -1.89 -8.99 6.05
N SER A 284 -2.00 -8.00 5.15
CA SER A 284 -3.25 -7.24 4.95
C SER A 284 -4.40 -8.11 4.45
N LEU A 285 -4.13 -9.05 3.55
CA LEU A 285 -5.16 -9.98 3.05
C LEU A 285 -5.62 -10.96 4.13
N ARG A 286 -4.72 -11.40 5.03
CA ARG A 286 -5.11 -12.23 6.18
C ARG A 286 -6.02 -11.46 7.15
N LEU A 287 -5.68 -10.21 7.43
CA LEU A 287 -6.55 -9.35 8.26
C LEU A 287 -7.92 -9.13 7.61
N HIS A 288 -7.96 -8.96 6.28
CA HIS A 288 -9.21 -8.83 5.54
C HIS A 288 -10.04 -10.11 5.63
N LEU A 289 -9.47 -11.25 5.27
CA LEU A 289 -10.19 -12.52 5.18
C LEU A 289 -10.63 -13.05 6.57
N ARG A 290 -9.84 -12.82 7.63
CA ARG A 290 -10.10 -13.32 8.99
C ARG A 290 -10.75 -12.28 9.90
N GLY A 291 -10.68 -11.00 9.57
CA GLY A 291 -11.27 -9.91 10.33
C GLY A 291 -12.76 -9.68 10.06
N GLY A 292 -13.41 -10.51 9.24
CA GLY A 292 -14.82 -10.36 8.89
C GLY A 292 -15.10 -9.09 8.07
N ALA A 293 -14.10 -8.52 7.39
CA ALA A 293 -14.30 -7.36 6.55
C ALA A 293 -15.20 -7.73 5.37
N SER A 294 -16.33 -7.05 5.25
CA SER A 294 -17.21 -7.15 4.09
C SER A 294 -16.68 -6.32 2.94
N GLY A 295 -16.79 -6.82 1.70
CA GLY A 295 -16.43 -6.10 0.48
C GLY A 295 -15.16 -6.65 -0.21
N PRO A 296 -14.75 -6.03 -1.33
CA PRO A 296 -13.67 -6.52 -2.16
C PRO A 296 -12.32 -6.48 -1.44
N SER A 297 -11.49 -7.48 -1.69
CA SER A 297 -10.12 -7.52 -1.19
C SER A 297 -9.16 -6.75 -2.11
N GLU A 298 -7.98 -6.38 -1.60
CA GLU A 298 -6.96 -5.74 -2.42
C GLU A 298 -6.20 -6.74 -3.33
N VAL A 299 -6.55 -8.04 -3.32
CA VAL A 299 -5.85 -9.07 -4.10
C VAL A 299 -5.86 -8.77 -5.61
N ALA A 300 -6.94 -8.15 -6.11
CA ALA A 300 -7.04 -7.74 -7.50
C ALA A 300 -5.94 -6.75 -7.92
N TRP A 301 -5.47 -5.89 -7.04
CA TRP A 301 -4.38 -4.92 -7.28
C TRP A 301 -3.00 -5.42 -6.84
N LEU A 302 -2.95 -6.60 -6.25
CA LEU A 302 -1.72 -7.33 -5.89
C LEU A 302 -1.48 -8.47 -6.89
N ASN A 303 -1.83 -9.70 -6.54
CA ASN A 303 -1.67 -10.87 -7.41
C ASN A 303 -2.41 -10.69 -8.75
N GLY A 304 -3.64 -10.15 -8.73
CA GLY A 304 -4.41 -9.88 -9.93
C GLY A 304 -3.77 -8.86 -10.87
N ALA A 305 -3.04 -7.89 -10.34
CA ALA A 305 -2.28 -6.95 -11.19
C ALA A 305 -1.12 -7.64 -11.90
N VAL A 306 -0.42 -8.57 -11.24
CA VAL A 306 0.61 -9.41 -11.89
C VAL A 306 -0.01 -10.26 -12.99
N ALA A 307 -1.17 -10.88 -12.73
CA ALA A 307 -1.86 -11.70 -13.71
C ALA A 307 -2.29 -10.89 -14.95
N ARG A 308 -2.91 -9.72 -14.76
CA ARG A 308 -3.31 -8.84 -15.86
C ARG A 308 -2.12 -8.34 -16.68
N ALA A 309 -1.07 -7.89 -16.01
CA ALA A 309 0.14 -7.45 -16.71
C ALA A 309 0.85 -8.61 -17.41
N GLY A 310 0.78 -9.82 -16.85
CA GLY A 310 1.26 -11.05 -17.51
C GLY A 310 0.59 -11.29 -18.85
N VAL A 311 -0.75 -11.18 -18.90
CA VAL A 311 -1.52 -11.30 -20.16
C VAL A 311 -1.10 -10.23 -21.16
N LEU A 312 -1.00 -8.96 -20.74
CA LEU A 312 -0.63 -7.85 -21.62
C LEU A 312 0.77 -7.97 -22.21
N HIS A 313 1.70 -8.60 -21.51
CA HIS A 313 3.10 -8.70 -21.91
C HIS A 313 3.54 -10.13 -22.30
N GLY A 314 2.58 -11.05 -22.48
CA GLY A 314 2.87 -12.42 -22.90
C GLY A 314 3.67 -13.25 -21.89
N VAL A 315 3.57 -12.93 -20.60
CA VAL A 315 4.25 -13.65 -19.51
C VAL A 315 3.25 -14.54 -18.76
N PRO A 316 3.44 -15.87 -18.74
CA PRO A 316 2.58 -16.75 -17.97
C PRO A 316 2.67 -16.48 -16.46
N THR A 317 1.52 -16.30 -15.81
CA THR A 317 1.42 -16.01 -14.39
C THR A 317 0.34 -16.87 -13.69
N PRO A 318 0.38 -18.22 -13.88
CA PRO A 318 -0.67 -19.11 -13.41
C PRO A 318 -0.84 -19.13 -11.90
N VAL A 319 0.24 -18.94 -11.12
CA VAL A 319 0.14 -18.94 -9.66
C VAL A 319 -0.52 -17.65 -9.17
N ASN A 320 -0.15 -16.48 -9.70
CA ASN A 320 -0.80 -15.21 -9.32
C ASN A 320 -2.28 -15.18 -9.72
N ASP A 321 -2.63 -15.71 -10.89
CA ASP A 321 -4.04 -15.81 -11.34
C ASP A 321 -4.86 -16.73 -10.42
N ALA A 322 -4.33 -17.91 -10.11
CA ALA A 322 -4.98 -18.86 -9.22
C ALA A 322 -5.14 -18.32 -7.79
N LEU A 323 -4.10 -17.70 -7.23
CA LEU A 323 -4.16 -17.10 -5.89
C LEU A 323 -5.17 -15.94 -5.83
N THR A 324 -5.28 -15.13 -6.90
CA THR A 324 -6.31 -14.08 -6.99
C THR A 324 -7.69 -14.71 -6.89
N SER A 325 -7.98 -15.70 -7.74
CA SER A 325 -9.27 -16.37 -7.77
C SER A 325 -9.62 -17.07 -6.43
N LEU A 326 -8.63 -17.70 -5.79
CA LEU A 326 -8.84 -18.37 -4.51
C LEU A 326 -9.09 -17.39 -3.36
N VAL A 327 -8.39 -16.24 -3.32
CA VAL A 327 -8.63 -15.23 -2.28
C VAL A 327 -10.00 -14.59 -2.47
N ASP A 328 -10.42 -14.28 -3.70
CA ASP A 328 -11.75 -13.73 -3.98
C ASP A 328 -12.84 -14.74 -3.62
N ALA A 329 -12.69 -16.03 -4.00
CA ALA A 329 -13.62 -17.08 -3.65
C ALA A 329 -13.72 -17.28 -2.12
N ALA A 330 -12.59 -17.31 -1.42
CA ALA A 330 -12.57 -17.45 0.04
C ALA A 330 -13.10 -16.20 0.77
N THR A 331 -13.04 -15.03 0.15
CA THR A 331 -13.67 -13.80 0.69
C THR A 331 -15.19 -13.89 0.60
N ALA A 332 -15.71 -14.48 -0.48
CA ALA A 332 -17.15 -14.66 -0.70
C ALA A 332 -17.73 -15.87 0.05
N ASP A 333 -16.90 -16.86 0.37
CA ASP A 333 -17.30 -18.13 0.99
C ASP A 333 -16.47 -18.43 2.25
N PRO A 334 -17.00 -18.14 3.46
CA PRO A 334 -16.34 -18.43 4.73
C PRO A 334 -16.07 -19.94 4.99
N GLU A 335 -16.88 -20.84 4.42
CA GLU A 335 -16.68 -22.29 4.58
C GLU A 335 -15.46 -22.73 3.77
N LEU A 336 -15.31 -22.23 2.54
CA LEU A 336 -14.11 -22.43 1.75
C LEU A 336 -12.88 -21.88 2.48
N ALA A 337 -12.96 -20.66 3.02
CA ALA A 337 -11.88 -20.05 3.78
C ALA A 337 -11.46 -20.91 4.99
N ALA A 338 -12.42 -21.43 5.75
CA ALA A 338 -12.17 -22.32 6.89
C ALA A 338 -11.54 -23.66 6.45
N SER A 339 -12.04 -24.23 5.36
CA SER A 339 -11.53 -25.49 4.80
C SER A 339 -10.08 -25.38 4.32
N LEU A 340 -9.72 -24.28 3.63
CA LEU A 340 -8.34 -24.03 3.18
C LEU A 340 -7.37 -23.80 4.35
N ALA A 341 -7.83 -23.16 5.41
CA ALA A 341 -7.05 -22.97 6.63
C ALA A 341 -6.81 -24.30 7.38
N ALA A 342 -7.83 -25.16 7.43
CA ALA A 342 -7.71 -26.48 8.08
C ALA A 342 -6.76 -27.41 7.32
N GLU A 343 -6.78 -27.35 5.98
CA GLU A 343 -5.99 -28.23 5.11
C GLU A 343 -5.24 -27.42 4.02
N PRO A 344 -4.13 -26.73 4.35
CA PRO A 344 -3.39 -25.90 3.40
C PRO A 344 -2.84 -26.62 2.17
N ALA A 345 -2.65 -27.96 2.22
CA ALA A 345 -2.27 -28.76 1.05
C ALA A 345 -3.28 -28.62 -0.10
N ARG A 346 -4.56 -28.40 0.19
CA ARG A 346 -5.59 -28.15 -0.83
C ARG A 346 -5.31 -26.89 -1.67
N ILE A 347 -4.65 -25.89 -1.10
CA ILE A 347 -4.26 -24.68 -1.86
C ILE A 347 -3.30 -25.07 -2.97
N VAL A 348 -2.33 -25.96 -2.68
CA VAL A 348 -1.35 -26.45 -3.64
C VAL A 348 -2.04 -27.20 -4.77
N ASP A 349 -2.97 -28.10 -4.43
CA ASP A 349 -3.72 -28.90 -5.41
C ASP A 349 -4.62 -28.00 -6.30
N LEU A 350 -5.31 -27.03 -5.71
CA LEU A 350 -6.17 -26.12 -6.45
C LEU A 350 -5.37 -25.23 -7.42
N VAL A 351 -4.22 -24.70 -6.98
CA VAL A 351 -3.34 -23.94 -7.86
C VAL A 351 -2.77 -24.80 -8.99
N ALA A 352 -2.42 -26.08 -8.71
CA ALA A 352 -1.91 -27.00 -9.72
C ALA A 352 -2.93 -27.35 -10.82
N ARG A 353 -4.23 -27.39 -10.44
CA ARG A 353 -5.35 -27.71 -11.35
C ARG A 353 -5.90 -26.47 -12.08
N SER A 354 -5.53 -25.28 -11.67
CA SER A 354 -6.02 -24.04 -12.29
C SER A 354 -5.64 -23.98 -13.76
N PRO A 355 -6.59 -23.69 -14.67
CA PRO A 355 -6.31 -23.63 -16.11
C PRO A 355 -5.28 -22.55 -16.39
N ARG A 356 -4.27 -22.89 -17.17
CA ARG A 356 -3.32 -21.89 -17.67
C ARG A 356 -4.06 -21.02 -18.69
N ARG A 357 -4.28 -19.74 -18.38
CA ARG A 357 -4.84 -18.81 -19.38
C ARG A 357 -3.90 -18.78 -20.59
N PRO A 358 -4.43 -18.97 -21.82
CA PRO A 358 -3.60 -18.87 -23.00
C PRO A 358 -3.03 -17.43 -23.09
N THR A 359 -1.73 -17.33 -23.26
CA THR A 359 -1.08 -16.09 -23.73
C THR A 359 -1.51 -15.90 -25.18
N ARG A 360 -2.33 -14.87 -25.46
CA ARG A 360 -2.63 -14.48 -26.84
C ARG A 360 -1.50 -13.64 -27.40
#